data_de5f3800731f95b93308601088760b17
#
_entry.id   de5f3800731f95b93308601088760b17
#
_cell.length_a   1.000
_cell.length_b   1.000
_cell.length_c   1.000
_cell.angle_alpha   90.00
_cell.angle_beta   90.00
_cell.angle_gamma   90.00
#
_symmetry.space_group_name_H-M   'P 1'
#
loop_
_entity.id
_entity.type
_entity.pdbx_description
1 polymer ?
#
loop_
_entity_poly.entity_id
_entity_poly.type
_entity_poly.pdbx_seq_one_letter_code
_entity_poly.pdbx_strand_id
1 'polypeptide(L)'
;IVAVRDAANTIMWSWHIWVTDFVPGLPPTVEERYDPRKTQRDKVVTNYQGVQYTFMGNCIGYCYEGITTYDARSVKVRFTQAETGAIKVITLIQTPAVVNPGNAPYYQFGRKDPMLPGMLDASGSSVDKSCYSDGYAFKLSNDQSSIGASIQNPHIFYGVRISSWFSGALHYYNLWSADNMEYNVHNDNAVVKTIYDPSPVGYHLPASNAFTGFTFDGTHRSGYDKINTPYRDDTEATYNFGMELYCNKMMGQGSYDTAGGTVFFSFAGQRPYQRGKPTMCGIDGTCWKAVYATNTVIRRPYIVAPENTYSNASAYLVQPVRE
;
A
#
# COMPACT_ATOMS: atom_id res chain seq x y z
N ILE A 1 4.64 7.08 12.57
CA ILE A 1 5.83 6.36 13.05
C ILE A 1 6.09 6.75 14.50
N VAL A 2 6.32 5.77 15.38
CA VAL A 2 6.81 5.96 16.74
C VAL A 2 8.25 5.45 16.79
N ALA A 3 9.14 6.16 17.46
CA ALA A 3 10.56 5.80 17.51
C ALA A 3 11.13 5.84 18.92
N VAL A 4 12.07 4.93 19.21
CA VAL A 4 12.95 4.98 20.37
C VAL A 4 14.25 5.66 19.96
N ARG A 5 14.74 6.55 20.83
CA ARG A 5 15.98 7.31 20.61
C ARG A 5 16.98 7.07 21.75
N ASP A 6 18.24 7.18 21.42
CA ASP A 6 19.32 7.20 22.44
C ASP A 6 19.47 8.59 23.09
N ALA A 7 20.42 8.70 24.00
CA ALA A 7 20.72 9.96 24.71
C ALA A 7 21.23 11.06 23.76
N ALA A 8 21.76 10.73 22.60
CA ALA A 8 22.18 11.67 21.56
C ALA A 8 21.04 12.04 20.59
N ASN A 9 19.81 11.61 20.90
CA ASN A 9 18.62 11.82 20.09
C ASN A 9 18.64 11.08 18.72
N THR A 10 19.49 10.06 18.58
CA THR A 10 19.53 9.20 17.38
C THR A 10 18.42 8.17 17.44
N ILE A 11 17.69 7.97 16.35
CA ILE A 11 16.67 6.91 16.27
C ILE A 11 17.38 5.55 16.28
N MET A 12 17.05 4.74 17.28
CA MET A 12 17.54 3.37 17.41
C MET A 12 16.62 2.35 16.73
N TRP A 13 15.33 2.61 16.80
CA TRP A 13 14.30 1.80 16.15
C TRP A 13 13.01 2.58 16.01
N SER A 14 12.17 2.20 15.04
CA SER A 14 10.86 2.82 14.78
C SER A 14 9.83 1.76 14.44
N TRP A 15 8.56 2.10 14.67
CA TRP A 15 7.40 1.28 14.31
C TRP A 15 6.42 2.11 13.51
N HIS A 16 5.84 1.49 12.49
CA HIS A 16 4.64 1.98 11.84
C HIS A 16 3.44 1.69 12.76
N ILE A 17 2.77 2.71 13.22
CA ILE A 17 1.52 2.57 13.98
C ILE A 17 0.36 2.86 13.03
N TRP A 18 -0.45 1.85 12.82
CA TRP A 18 -1.66 1.95 12.03
C TRP A 18 -2.86 1.99 12.96
N VAL A 19 -3.50 3.16 13.09
CA VAL A 19 -4.71 3.34 13.88
C VAL A 19 -5.90 3.10 12.96
N THR A 20 -6.62 2.04 13.20
CA THR A 20 -7.74 1.60 12.36
C THR A 20 -8.71 0.77 13.20
N ASP A 21 -9.96 0.75 12.81
CA ASP A 21 -10.99 -0.17 13.28
C ASP A 21 -10.97 -1.53 12.54
N PHE A 22 -10.16 -1.64 11.48
CA PHE A 22 -9.89 -2.90 10.81
C PHE A 22 -9.10 -3.84 11.71
N VAL A 23 -9.64 -5.03 11.96
CA VAL A 23 -8.96 -6.08 12.73
C VAL A 23 -8.73 -7.28 11.82
N PRO A 24 -7.48 -7.57 11.45
CA PRO A 24 -7.16 -8.73 10.62
C PRO A 24 -7.72 -10.02 11.22
N GLY A 25 -8.32 -10.86 10.38
CA GLY A 25 -8.84 -12.17 10.77
C GLY A 25 -10.17 -12.19 11.54
N LEU A 26 -10.71 -11.04 11.96
CA LEU A 26 -12.03 -11.00 12.58
C LEU A 26 -13.15 -10.93 11.52
N PRO A 27 -14.31 -11.57 11.81
CA PRO A 27 -15.48 -11.40 10.96
C PRO A 27 -16.00 -9.94 11.05
N PRO A 28 -16.56 -9.38 9.95
CA PRO A 28 -17.14 -8.05 10.00
C PRO A 28 -18.35 -8.01 10.94
N THR A 29 -18.58 -6.84 11.50
CA THR A 29 -19.84 -6.51 12.18
C THR A 29 -21.02 -6.57 11.20
N VAL A 30 -22.26 -6.55 11.73
CA VAL A 30 -23.47 -6.57 10.88
C VAL A 30 -23.52 -5.34 9.96
N GLU A 31 -23.07 -4.17 10.45
CA GLU A 31 -23.07 -2.92 9.70
C GLU A 31 -22.00 -2.91 8.59
N GLU A 32 -20.86 -3.52 8.83
CA GLU A 32 -19.80 -3.67 7.84
C GLU A 32 -20.17 -4.62 6.70
N ARG A 33 -21.13 -5.53 6.89
CA ARG A 33 -21.56 -6.49 5.85
C ARG A 33 -22.21 -5.83 4.64
N TYR A 34 -22.67 -4.59 4.77
CA TYR A 34 -23.35 -3.87 3.70
C TYR A 34 -22.46 -2.91 2.91
N ASP A 35 -21.23 -2.68 3.37
CA ASP A 35 -20.24 -1.91 2.60
C ASP A 35 -19.02 -2.79 2.28
N PRO A 36 -18.96 -3.34 1.07
CA PRO A 36 -17.83 -4.21 0.67
C PRO A 36 -16.47 -3.52 0.76
N ARG A 37 -16.44 -2.19 0.81
CA ARG A 37 -15.21 -1.40 0.95
C ARG A 37 -14.74 -1.30 2.41
N LYS A 38 -15.65 -1.51 3.37
CA LYS A 38 -15.35 -1.55 4.81
C LYS A 38 -15.10 -2.96 5.33
N THR A 39 -15.58 -3.98 4.61
CA THR A 39 -15.56 -5.39 5.03
C THR A 39 -14.44 -6.18 4.42
N GLN A 40 -13.30 -5.59 4.27
CA GLN A 40 -12.16 -6.31 3.72
C GLN A 40 -11.63 -7.33 4.73
N ARG A 41 -12.20 -8.53 4.68
CA ARG A 41 -11.70 -9.67 5.45
C ARG A 41 -10.50 -10.30 4.76
N ASP A 42 -9.75 -11.06 5.55
CA ASP A 42 -8.81 -12.02 5.00
C ASP A 42 -9.49 -12.94 4.01
N LYS A 43 -8.83 -13.17 2.89
CA LYS A 43 -9.34 -13.98 1.78
C LYS A 43 -8.37 -15.08 1.44
N VAL A 44 -8.88 -16.30 1.39
CA VAL A 44 -8.11 -17.44 0.87
C VAL A 44 -8.09 -17.36 -0.64
N VAL A 45 -6.91 -17.15 -1.20
CA VAL A 45 -6.68 -17.09 -2.65
C VAL A 45 -5.91 -18.32 -3.08
N THR A 46 -6.40 -19.00 -4.12
CA THR A 46 -5.72 -20.13 -4.73
C THR A 46 -4.91 -19.64 -5.93
N ASN A 47 -3.59 -19.81 -5.89
CA ASN A 47 -2.70 -19.43 -6.97
C ASN A 47 -2.82 -20.38 -8.18
N TYR A 48 -2.13 -20.06 -9.28
CA TYR A 48 -2.18 -20.88 -10.50
C TYR A 48 -1.71 -22.34 -10.26
N GLN A 49 -0.72 -22.52 -9.39
CA GLN A 49 -0.17 -23.84 -9.01
C GLN A 49 -1.08 -24.62 -8.05
N GLY A 50 -2.18 -24.02 -7.57
CA GLY A 50 -3.12 -24.65 -6.62
C GLY A 50 -2.74 -24.49 -5.16
N VAL A 51 -1.73 -23.67 -4.82
CA VAL A 51 -1.36 -23.32 -3.45
C VAL A 51 -2.29 -22.22 -2.92
N GLN A 52 -2.68 -22.32 -1.67
CA GLN A 52 -3.56 -21.34 -1.02
C GLN A 52 -2.76 -20.35 -0.18
N TYR A 53 -3.09 -19.07 -0.33
CA TYR A 53 -2.58 -17.96 0.45
C TYR A 53 -3.73 -17.19 1.08
N THR A 54 -3.67 -16.93 2.37
CA THR A 54 -4.68 -16.10 3.04
C THR A 54 -4.22 -14.66 3.05
N PHE A 55 -4.66 -13.88 2.06
CA PHE A 55 -4.36 -12.45 1.98
C PHE A 55 -5.08 -11.66 3.05
N MET A 56 -4.38 -10.74 3.70
CA MET A 56 -4.99 -9.73 4.55
C MET A 56 -5.98 -8.88 3.73
N GLY A 57 -7.10 -8.53 4.30
CA GLY A 57 -8.18 -7.85 3.58
C GLY A 57 -7.80 -6.47 3.01
N ASN A 58 -6.78 -5.82 3.57
CA ASN A 58 -6.26 -4.54 3.10
C ASN A 58 -4.74 -4.54 3.05
N CYS A 59 -4.14 -3.68 2.22
CA CYS A 59 -2.72 -3.39 2.34
C CYS A 59 -2.42 -2.64 3.65
N ILE A 60 -1.19 -2.78 4.14
CA ILE A 60 -0.78 -2.17 5.41
C ILE A 60 -0.95 -0.66 5.34
N GLY A 61 -1.57 -0.09 6.39
CA GLY A 61 -1.76 1.35 6.52
C GLY A 61 -2.83 1.92 5.59
N TYR A 62 -3.63 1.07 4.94
CA TYR A 62 -4.76 1.52 4.14
C TYR A 62 -5.75 2.30 4.99
N CYS A 63 -6.09 3.51 4.55
CA CYS A 63 -7.14 4.33 5.13
C CYS A 63 -8.25 4.49 4.10
N TYR A 64 -9.42 3.94 4.40
CA TYR A 64 -10.58 4.19 3.58
C TYR A 64 -11.08 5.61 3.86
N GLU A 65 -10.91 6.47 2.89
CA GLU A 65 -11.57 7.76 2.84
C GLU A 65 -12.48 7.75 1.60
N GLY A 66 -13.78 7.65 1.79
CA GLY A 66 -14.73 7.85 0.69
C GLY A 66 -14.49 9.20 0.03
N ILE A 67 -14.82 9.37 -1.26
CA ILE A 67 -14.82 10.70 -1.88
C ILE A 67 -15.76 11.56 -1.05
N THR A 68 -15.20 12.51 -0.31
CA THR A 68 -15.97 13.47 0.48
C THR A 68 -15.77 14.83 -0.14
N THR A 69 -16.86 15.43 -0.62
CA THR A 69 -16.86 16.81 -1.08
C THR A 69 -17.23 17.70 0.10
N TYR A 70 -16.35 18.60 0.43
CA TYR A 70 -16.59 19.66 1.40
C TYR A 70 -16.95 20.94 0.66
N ASP A 71 -18.17 21.44 0.90
CA ASP A 71 -18.60 22.72 0.36
C ASP A 71 -17.96 23.89 1.11
N ALA A 72 -17.90 25.06 0.47
CA ALA A 72 -17.53 26.29 1.13
C ALA A 72 -18.52 26.60 2.26
N ARG A 73 -18.00 26.74 3.48
CA ARG A 73 -18.81 27.11 4.65
C ARG A 73 -18.14 28.20 5.45
N SER A 74 -18.94 29.02 6.08
CA SER A 74 -18.45 30.05 6.99
C SER A 74 -19.32 30.08 8.23
N VAL A 75 -18.69 30.01 9.40
CA VAL A 75 -19.34 30.08 10.70
C VAL A 75 -18.71 31.19 11.51
N LYS A 76 -19.54 32.06 12.08
CA LYS A 76 -19.10 33.10 13.03
C LYS A 76 -19.29 32.59 14.44
N VAL A 77 -18.20 32.51 15.19
CA VAL A 77 -18.20 32.17 16.61
C VAL A 77 -18.03 33.45 17.40
N ARG A 78 -19.02 33.77 18.25
CA ARG A 78 -19.00 34.94 19.11
C ARG A 78 -18.59 34.54 20.52
N PHE A 79 -17.53 35.13 21.00
CA PHE A 79 -17.10 35.02 22.38
C PHE A 79 -17.52 36.29 23.13
N THR A 80 -18.13 36.11 24.29
CA THR A 80 -18.48 37.23 25.17
C THR A 80 -17.85 36.96 26.54
N GLN A 81 -17.02 37.89 27.00
CA GLN A 81 -16.42 37.81 28.33
C GLN A 81 -17.49 38.14 29.36
N ALA A 82 -17.71 37.25 30.33
CA ALA A 82 -18.79 37.36 31.29
C ALA A 82 -18.72 38.60 32.20
N GLU A 83 -17.49 38.98 32.63
CA GLU A 83 -17.30 40.07 33.56
C GLU A 83 -17.36 41.48 32.93
N THR A 84 -16.86 41.62 31.70
CA THR A 84 -16.76 42.92 31.06
C THR A 84 -17.75 43.12 29.91
N GLY A 85 -18.42 42.09 29.48
CA GLY A 85 -19.26 42.10 28.30
C GLY A 85 -18.53 42.28 26.97
N ALA A 86 -17.19 42.26 26.99
CA ALA A 86 -16.37 42.40 25.77
C ALA A 86 -16.65 41.26 24.79
N ILE A 87 -16.78 41.61 23.51
CA ILE A 87 -17.18 40.70 22.45
C ILE A 87 -16.02 40.56 21.46
N LYS A 88 -15.69 39.31 21.11
CA LYS A 88 -14.83 38.95 19.98
C LYS A 88 -15.57 37.99 19.06
N VAL A 89 -15.58 38.30 17.77
CA VAL A 89 -16.14 37.44 16.73
C VAL A 89 -14.98 36.88 15.91
N ILE A 90 -14.91 35.56 15.79
CA ILE A 90 -13.99 34.85 14.92
C ILE A 90 -14.81 34.23 13.79
N THR A 91 -14.36 34.38 12.56
CA THR A 91 -14.95 33.69 11.40
C THR A 91 -14.11 32.46 11.08
N LEU A 92 -14.72 31.29 11.17
CA LEU A 92 -14.12 30.05 10.67
C LEU A 92 -14.59 29.83 9.24
N ILE A 93 -13.65 29.64 8.35
CA ILE A 93 -13.91 29.43 6.91
C ILE A 93 -13.46 28.03 6.56
N GLN A 94 -14.37 27.22 6.02
CA GLN A 94 -14.06 25.96 5.36
C GLN A 94 -13.97 26.24 3.86
N THR A 95 -12.81 26.00 3.27
CA THR A 95 -12.64 26.06 1.82
C THR A 95 -13.21 24.80 1.17
N PRO A 96 -13.75 24.89 -0.05
CA PRO A 96 -14.15 23.70 -0.79
C PRO A 96 -12.97 22.76 -0.96
N ALA A 97 -13.19 21.49 -0.74
CA ALA A 97 -12.19 20.46 -0.94
C ALA A 97 -12.84 19.16 -1.37
N VAL A 98 -12.18 18.42 -2.23
CA VAL A 98 -12.51 17.04 -2.55
C VAL A 98 -11.41 16.17 -1.96
N VAL A 99 -11.78 15.32 -1.02
CA VAL A 99 -10.87 14.34 -0.44
C VAL A 99 -11.04 13.03 -1.20
N ASN A 100 -9.98 12.60 -1.87
CA ASN A 100 -9.96 11.38 -2.66
C ASN A 100 -9.51 10.18 -1.81
N PRO A 101 -10.13 9.01 -2.03
CA PRO A 101 -9.89 7.81 -1.23
C PRO A 101 -8.59 7.10 -1.59
N GLY A 102 -8.28 6.07 -0.80
CA GLY A 102 -7.36 5.03 -1.20
C GLY A 102 -5.91 5.32 -0.96
N ASN A 103 -5.57 5.78 0.23
CA ASN A 103 -4.22 6.13 0.60
C ASN A 103 -3.59 5.06 1.49
N ALA A 104 -2.62 4.34 0.95
CA ALA A 104 -1.77 3.45 1.71
C ALA A 104 -0.32 3.90 1.57
N PRO A 105 0.49 3.78 2.62
CA PRO A 105 1.90 4.11 2.53
C PRO A 105 2.64 3.13 1.63
N TYR A 106 3.75 3.59 1.08
CA TYR A 106 4.63 2.77 0.26
C TYR A 106 5.84 2.32 1.08
N TYR A 107 6.43 1.20 0.69
CA TYR A 107 7.65 0.68 1.30
C TYR A 107 8.72 0.49 0.23
N GLN A 108 9.96 0.95 0.49
CA GLN A 108 11.09 0.53 -0.32
C GLN A 108 11.45 -0.91 0.04
N PHE A 109 11.89 -1.71 -0.95
CA PHE A 109 12.22 -3.12 -0.69
C PHE A 109 13.15 -3.27 0.51
N GLY A 110 12.83 -4.18 1.41
CA GLY A 110 13.63 -4.49 2.59
C GLY A 110 13.52 -3.51 3.75
N ARG A 111 12.80 -2.41 3.60
CA ARG A 111 12.58 -1.45 4.69
C ARG A 111 11.29 -1.73 5.45
N LYS A 112 11.39 -1.64 6.77
CA LYS A 112 10.25 -1.76 7.70
C LYS A 112 9.42 -0.48 7.85
N ASP A 113 9.98 0.68 7.47
CA ASP A 113 9.37 1.98 7.68
C ASP A 113 8.63 2.46 6.44
N PRO A 114 7.41 2.99 6.62
CA PRO A 114 6.58 3.46 5.52
C PRO A 114 7.07 4.79 4.96
N MET A 115 6.91 4.94 3.66
CA MET A 115 7.03 6.21 2.95
C MET A 115 5.69 6.92 2.89
N LEU A 116 5.70 8.24 2.82
CA LEU A 116 4.50 9.07 2.74
C LEU A 116 3.57 8.61 1.62
N PRO A 117 2.27 8.41 1.89
CA PRO A 117 1.29 8.02 0.86
C PRO A 117 1.12 9.09 -0.21
N GLY A 118 0.63 8.67 -1.36
CA GLY A 118 0.17 9.57 -2.41
C GLY A 118 -1.33 9.82 -2.36
N MET A 119 -1.77 10.86 -3.06
CA MET A 119 -3.17 11.16 -3.32
C MET A 119 -3.33 11.82 -4.68
N LEU A 120 -4.54 11.87 -5.20
CA LEU A 120 -4.88 12.74 -6.32
C LEU A 120 -5.24 14.12 -5.79
N ASP A 121 -4.66 15.16 -6.38
CA ASP A 121 -5.10 16.54 -6.14
C ASP A 121 -6.35 16.89 -6.98
N ALA A 122 -6.82 18.12 -6.85
CA ALA A 122 -7.99 18.60 -7.58
C ALA A 122 -7.80 18.62 -9.11
N SER A 123 -6.57 18.58 -9.60
CA SER A 123 -6.26 18.47 -11.03
C SER A 123 -6.17 17.03 -11.53
N GLY A 124 -6.30 16.03 -10.64
CA GLY A 124 -6.10 14.62 -10.94
C GLY A 124 -4.63 14.22 -11.00
N SER A 125 -3.71 15.04 -10.49
CA SER A 125 -2.29 14.73 -10.44
C SER A 125 -1.95 13.98 -9.15
N SER A 126 -1.02 13.01 -9.24
CA SER A 126 -0.52 12.31 -8.06
C SER A 126 0.44 13.21 -7.27
N VAL A 127 0.12 13.47 -6.02
CA VAL A 127 0.89 14.32 -5.10
C VAL A 127 1.10 13.62 -3.75
N ASP A 128 2.05 14.09 -2.95
CA ASP A 128 2.23 13.64 -1.58
C ASP A 128 1.02 14.01 -0.72
N LYS A 129 0.56 13.10 0.13
CA LYS A 129 -0.52 13.38 1.09
C LYS A 129 0.02 14.21 2.25
N SER A 130 0.05 15.52 2.08
CA SER A 130 0.67 16.48 2.99
C SER A 130 0.00 16.61 4.37
N CYS A 131 -1.27 16.19 4.51
CA CYS A 131 -1.98 16.27 5.78
C CYS A 131 -1.36 15.39 6.90
N TYR A 132 -0.47 14.46 6.54
CA TYR A 132 0.30 13.68 7.51
C TYR A 132 1.66 14.31 7.87
N SER A 133 1.97 15.48 7.33
CA SER A 133 3.32 16.03 7.37
C SER A 133 3.54 17.13 8.40
N ASP A 134 2.58 17.47 9.24
CA ASP A 134 2.79 18.41 10.32
C ASP A 134 3.88 17.89 11.27
N GLY A 135 5.09 18.42 11.09
CA GLY A 135 6.30 17.98 11.79
C GLY A 135 6.99 16.73 11.23
N TYR A 136 6.46 16.08 10.20
CA TYR A 136 7.11 14.94 9.54
C TYR A 136 8.01 15.44 8.41
N ALA A 137 9.29 15.46 8.66
CA ALA A 137 10.30 15.94 7.71
C ALA A 137 10.63 14.89 6.62
N PHE A 138 9.62 14.39 5.89
CA PHE A 138 9.85 13.49 4.77
C PHE A 138 10.79 14.11 3.74
N LYS A 139 11.84 13.39 3.38
CA LYS A 139 12.90 13.89 2.49
C LYS A 139 13.19 12.90 1.38
N LEU A 140 13.60 13.44 0.24
CA LEU A 140 14.15 12.67 -0.87
C LEU A 140 15.67 12.79 -0.85
N SER A 141 16.38 11.66 -1.01
CA SER A 141 17.82 11.62 -1.16
C SER A 141 18.21 10.92 -2.46
N ASN A 142 19.12 11.52 -3.21
CA ASN A 142 19.76 10.89 -4.35
C ASN A 142 20.84 9.89 -3.92
N ASP A 143 21.22 9.87 -2.63
CA ASP A 143 22.24 8.99 -2.13
C ASP A 143 21.69 7.60 -1.84
N GLN A 144 22.56 6.62 -1.89
CA GLN A 144 22.32 5.30 -1.32
C GLN A 144 22.58 5.34 0.19
N SER A 145 22.06 4.35 0.91
CA SER A 145 22.19 4.26 2.35
C SER A 145 22.59 2.87 2.81
N SER A 146 23.12 2.76 4.02
CA SER A 146 23.21 1.48 4.72
C SER A 146 21.89 1.15 5.41
N ILE A 147 21.71 -0.13 5.79
CA ILE A 147 20.54 -0.55 6.58
C ILE A 147 20.48 0.24 7.88
N GLY A 148 21.60 0.33 8.63
CA GLY A 148 21.65 1.08 9.88
C GLY A 148 21.27 2.54 9.72
N ALA A 149 21.81 3.23 8.72
CA ALA A 149 21.47 4.63 8.45
C ALA A 149 19.99 4.78 8.03
N SER A 150 19.41 3.81 7.31
CA SER A 150 17.99 3.85 6.95
C SER A 150 17.06 3.67 8.15
N ILE A 151 17.49 2.89 9.16
CA ILE A 151 16.76 2.73 10.44
C ILE A 151 16.80 4.03 11.25
N GLN A 152 17.97 4.69 11.30
CA GLN A 152 18.15 5.97 11.99
C GLN A 152 17.39 7.13 11.31
N ASN A 153 17.10 7.00 10.02
CA ASN A 153 16.44 8.02 9.21
C ASN A 153 15.22 7.43 8.47
N PRO A 154 14.19 6.97 9.19
CA PRO A 154 13.02 6.33 8.58
C PRO A 154 12.23 7.25 7.63
N HIS A 155 12.39 8.57 7.78
CA HIS A 155 11.72 9.62 7.02
C HIS A 155 12.38 9.95 5.68
N ILE A 156 13.51 9.31 5.34
CA ILE A 156 14.23 9.58 4.08
C ILE A 156 13.93 8.49 3.07
N PHE A 157 13.49 8.88 1.88
CA PHE A 157 13.44 8.04 0.69
C PHE A 157 14.80 8.10 0.00
N TYR A 158 15.52 6.98 -0.02
CA TYR A 158 16.86 6.90 -0.59
C TYR A 158 16.86 6.41 -2.04
N GLY A 159 17.93 6.70 -2.76
CA GLY A 159 18.18 6.19 -4.09
C GLY A 159 17.31 6.83 -5.18
N VAL A 160 16.95 8.10 -5.02
CA VAL A 160 16.29 8.83 -6.12
C VAL A 160 17.23 8.90 -7.32
N ARG A 161 16.76 8.46 -8.49
CA ARG A 161 17.50 8.30 -9.74
C ARG A 161 18.57 7.21 -9.72
N ILE A 162 18.65 6.43 -8.66
CA ILE A 162 19.55 5.27 -8.55
C ILE A 162 18.70 4.02 -8.37
N SER A 163 18.96 2.94 -9.10
CA SER A 163 18.13 1.73 -9.08
C SER A 163 18.22 0.90 -7.80
N SER A 164 19.10 1.26 -6.86
CA SER A 164 19.21 0.63 -5.54
C SER A 164 19.32 1.69 -4.45
N TRP A 165 18.56 1.54 -3.35
CA TRP A 165 18.63 2.45 -2.24
C TRP A 165 19.77 2.14 -1.26
N PHE A 166 20.28 0.91 -1.24
CA PHE A 166 21.41 0.55 -0.39
C PHE A 166 22.73 0.56 -1.17
N SER A 167 23.79 0.95 -0.46
CA SER A 167 25.14 1.10 -1.00
C SER A 167 25.97 -0.18 -0.89
N GLY A 168 26.87 -0.38 -1.85
CA GLY A 168 27.95 -1.35 -1.80
C GLY A 168 27.64 -2.71 -2.37
N ALA A 169 28.64 -3.60 -2.31
CA ALA A 169 28.59 -4.97 -2.77
C ALA A 169 27.79 -5.90 -1.84
N LEU A 170 27.19 -5.35 -0.80
CA LEU A 170 26.39 -6.13 0.14
C LEU A 170 25.00 -6.34 -0.45
N HIS A 171 24.75 -7.56 -0.80
CA HIS A 171 23.50 -7.98 -1.41
C HIS A 171 22.50 -8.36 -0.31
N TYR A 172 21.72 -7.41 0.14
CA TYR A 172 20.67 -7.62 1.16
C TYR A 172 19.40 -8.17 0.52
N TYR A 173 19.48 -9.35 -0.08
CA TYR A 173 18.31 -9.97 -0.72
C TYR A 173 17.29 -10.52 0.28
N ASN A 174 17.73 -10.83 1.48
CA ASN A 174 17.00 -11.52 2.52
C ASN A 174 16.37 -10.59 3.59
N LEU A 175 16.19 -9.33 3.28
CA LEU A 175 15.66 -8.38 4.28
C LEU A 175 14.23 -8.71 4.71
N TRP A 176 13.39 -9.21 3.83
CA TRP A 176 12.02 -9.56 4.18
C TRP A 176 11.79 -11.06 4.39
N SER A 177 12.60 -11.91 3.78
CA SER A 177 12.57 -13.36 4.00
C SER A 177 13.99 -13.91 4.11
N ALA A 178 14.30 -14.53 5.24
CA ALA A 178 15.67 -14.94 5.57
C ALA A 178 16.27 -15.98 4.62
N ASP A 179 15.45 -16.74 3.90
CA ASP A 179 15.88 -17.75 2.93
C ASP A 179 16.09 -17.22 1.51
N ASN A 180 15.80 -15.93 1.25
CA ASN A 180 16.04 -15.30 -0.05
C ASN A 180 17.51 -14.86 -0.17
N MET A 181 18.38 -15.72 -0.68
CA MET A 181 19.83 -15.47 -0.73
C MET A 181 20.33 -15.04 -2.10
N GLU A 182 19.46 -15.02 -3.13
CA GLU A 182 19.85 -14.79 -4.51
C GLU A 182 19.14 -13.59 -5.16
N TYR A 183 19.78 -13.02 -6.16
CA TYR A 183 19.25 -11.89 -6.94
C TYR A 183 18.28 -12.36 -8.01
N ASN A 184 17.08 -11.77 -8.05
CA ASN A 184 16.05 -12.01 -9.06
C ASN A 184 15.65 -13.49 -9.27
N VAL A 185 15.87 -14.32 -8.27
CA VAL A 185 15.41 -15.72 -8.28
C VAL A 185 14.06 -15.80 -7.63
N HIS A 186 13.08 -16.37 -8.35
CA HIS A 186 11.78 -16.68 -7.77
C HIS A 186 11.96 -17.69 -6.65
N ASN A 187 11.35 -17.40 -5.51
CA ASN A 187 11.33 -18.30 -4.36
C ASN A 187 9.86 -18.51 -3.95
N ASP A 188 9.36 -19.69 -4.27
CA ASP A 188 7.99 -20.13 -3.97
C ASP A 188 7.87 -20.86 -2.63
N ASN A 189 8.99 -20.99 -1.88
CA ASN A 189 8.99 -21.57 -0.55
C ASN A 189 8.21 -20.69 0.44
N ALA A 190 7.90 -21.27 1.58
CA ALA A 190 7.33 -20.52 2.69
C ALA A 190 8.27 -19.38 3.11
N VAL A 191 7.70 -18.20 3.26
CA VAL A 191 8.46 -17.00 3.64
C VAL A 191 8.93 -17.12 5.10
N VAL A 192 10.23 -16.95 5.33
CA VAL A 192 10.82 -16.90 6.65
C VAL A 192 10.93 -15.44 7.08
N LYS A 193 9.88 -14.94 7.73
CA LYS A 193 9.74 -13.54 8.13
C LYS A 193 10.93 -13.02 8.94
N THR A 194 11.40 -11.84 8.61
CA THR A 194 12.45 -11.12 9.34
C THR A 194 11.89 -9.94 10.14
N ILE A 195 12.73 -9.33 10.98
CA ILE A 195 12.38 -8.08 11.71
C ILE A 195 12.18 -6.86 10.78
N TYR A 196 12.57 -6.96 9.52
CA TYR A 196 12.41 -5.89 8.53
C TYR A 196 11.11 -6.02 7.72
N ASP A 197 10.42 -7.14 7.82
CA ASP A 197 9.10 -7.31 7.21
C ASP A 197 8.09 -6.42 7.93
N PRO A 198 7.45 -5.45 7.23
CA PRO A 198 6.53 -4.51 7.85
C PRO A 198 5.17 -5.10 8.22
N SER A 199 4.90 -6.35 7.86
CA SER A 199 3.61 -6.99 8.11
C SER A 199 3.34 -7.16 9.60
N PRO A 200 2.09 -7.03 10.04
CA PRO A 200 1.73 -7.23 11.44
C PRO A 200 2.01 -8.68 11.90
N VAL A 201 1.94 -8.89 13.21
CA VAL A 201 2.09 -10.23 13.81
C VAL A 201 1.07 -11.19 13.22
N GLY A 202 1.49 -12.41 12.88
CA GLY A 202 0.68 -13.44 12.22
C GLY A 202 0.55 -13.27 10.71
N TYR A 203 1.31 -12.32 10.12
CA TYR A 203 1.36 -12.07 8.68
C TYR A 203 2.80 -11.83 8.23
N HIS A 204 3.05 -12.10 6.95
CA HIS A 204 4.31 -11.78 6.26
C HIS A 204 4.04 -11.34 4.82
N LEU A 205 5.07 -10.84 4.13
CA LEU A 205 4.95 -10.58 2.69
C LEU A 205 4.71 -11.88 1.92
N PRO A 206 3.95 -11.83 0.81
CA PRO A 206 3.66 -13.03 0.01
C PRO A 206 4.90 -13.58 -0.71
N ALA A 207 4.93 -14.91 -0.90
CA ALA A 207 5.93 -15.60 -1.74
C ALA A 207 5.82 -15.18 -3.22
N SER A 208 6.77 -15.60 -4.05
CA SER A 208 6.83 -15.21 -5.47
C SER A 208 5.55 -15.52 -6.24
N ASN A 209 5.00 -16.72 -6.05
CA ASN A 209 3.88 -17.23 -6.83
C ASN A 209 2.50 -16.88 -6.27
N ALA A 210 2.42 -16.14 -5.15
CA ALA A 210 1.14 -15.91 -4.44
C ALA A 210 0.07 -15.23 -5.31
N PHE A 211 0.46 -14.41 -6.28
CA PHE A 211 -0.45 -13.65 -7.14
C PHE A 211 -0.78 -14.33 -8.49
N THR A 212 -0.18 -15.50 -8.78
CA THR A 212 -0.30 -16.13 -10.11
C THR A 212 -1.72 -16.60 -10.44
N GLY A 213 -2.59 -16.82 -9.43
CA GLY A 213 -4.00 -17.17 -9.64
C GLY A 213 -4.86 -16.04 -10.20
N PHE A 214 -4.35 -14.82 -10.29
CA PHE A 214 -5.08 -13.68 -10.81
C PHE A 214 -5.05 -13.54 -12.33
N THR A 215 -4.40 -14.46 -13.02
CA THR A 215 -4.42 -14.59 -14.48
C THR A 215 -4.66 -16.04 -14.90
N PHE A 216 -5.20 -16.24 -16.10
CA PHE A 216 -5.64 -17.56 -16.53
C PHE A 216 -4.50 -18.60 -16.70
N ASP A 217 -3.26 -18.13 -16.82
CA ASP A 217 -2.07 -18.98 -17.02
C ASP A 217 -0.90 -18.65 -16.06
N GLY A 218 -1.16 -17.84 -15.05
CA GLY A 218 -0.16 -17.49 -14.04
C GLY A 218 0.86 -16.41 -14.46
N THR A 219 0.73 -15.85 -15.68
CA THR A 219 1.71 -14.90 -16.23
C THR A 219 1.12 -13.51 -16.47
N HIS A 220 1.94 -12.56 -16.93
CA HIS A 220 1.51 -11.21 -17.27
C HIS A 220 0.40 -11.23 -18.34
N ARG A 221 -0.71 -10.58 -18.05
CA ARG A 221 -1.86 -10.48 -18.96
C ARG A 221 -2.49 -9.10 -18.95
N SER A 222 -3.17 -8.80 -20.06
CA SER A 222 -4.06 -7.66 -20.19
C SER A 222 -5.35 -8.07 -20.87
N GLY A 223 -6.48 -7.44 -20.50
CA GLY A 223 -7.81 -7.73 -21.00
C GLY A 223 -8.64 -8.57 -20.04
N TYR A 224 -9.96 -8.35 -20.06
CA TYR A 224 -10.92 -8.91 -19.09
C TYR A 224 -10.96 -10.42 -19.06
N ASP A 225 -10.93 -11.05 -20.23
CA ASP A 225 -11.02 -12.49 -20.39
C ASP A 225 -9.76 -13.23 -19.93
N LYS A 226 -8.68 -12.50 -19.69
CA LYS A 226 -7.36 -13.04 -19.27
C LYS A 226 -7.02 -12.79 -17.83
N ILE A 227 -7.80 -11.92 -17.17
CA ILE A 227 -7.60 -11.53 -15.77
C ILE A 227 -8.78 -12.04 -14.95
N ASN A 228 -8.48 -12.55 -13.76
CA ASN A 228 -9.43 -13.17 -12.85
C ASN A 228 -10.24 -12.12 -12.08
N THR A 229 -11.03 -11.30 -12.78
CA THR A 229 -11.77 -10.18 -12.21
C THR A 229 -13.26 -10.23 -12.53
N PRO A 230 -14.14 -9.79 -11.61
CA PRO A 230 -15.57 -9.60 -11.92
C PRO A 230 -15.83 -8.44 -12.86
N TYR A 231 -14.91 -7.49 -12.98
CA TYR A 231 -15.09 -6.28 -13.79
C TYR A 231 -15.10 -6.60 -15.28
N ARG A 232 -15.91 -5.86 -16.03
CA ARG A 232 -16.06 -6.02 -17.48
C ARG A 232 -15.73 -4.75 -18.26
N ASP A 233 -15.58 -3.63 -17.57
CA ASP A 233 -15.18 -2.35 -18.14
C ASP A 233 -14.39 -1.51 -17.13
N ASP A 234 -13.78 -0.41 -17.59
CA ASP A 234 -12.94 0.48 -16.77
C ASP A 234 -13.72 1.27 -15.71
N THR A 235 -15.03 1.37 -15.85
CA THR A 235 -15.85 2.25 -15.01
C THR A 235 -15.88 1.75 -13.58
N GLU A 236 -16.06 0.46 -13.37
CA GLU A 236 -16.16 -0.15 -12.02
C GLU A 236 -14.86 0.01 -11.23
N ALA A 237 -13.71 -0.24 -11.85
CA ALA A 237 -12.41 -0.05 -11.22
C ALA A 237 -12.13 1.44 -10.91
N THR A 238 -12.66 2.34 -11.71
CA THR A 238 -12.55 3.79 -11.49
C THR A 238 -13.33 4.23 -10.26
N TYR A 239 -14.57 3.80 -10.12
CA TYR A 239 -15.39 4.16 -8.96
C TYR A 239 -14.84 3.63 -7.65
N ASN A 240 -14.25 2.44 -7.66
CA ASN A 240 -13.75 1.81 -6.45
C ASN A 240 -12.29 2.16 -6.11
N PHE A 241 -11.57 2.86 -6.99
CA PHE A 241 -10.14 3.14 -6.86
C PHE A 241 -9.31 1.89 -6.53
N GLY A 242 -9.67 0.78 -7.15
CA GLY A 242 -9.02 -0.49 -6.95
C GLY A 242 -9.59 -1.56 -7.86
N MET A 243 -9.08 -2.77 -7.73
CA MET A 243 -9.52 -3.93 -8.49
C MET A 243 -9.87 -5.08 -7.55
N GLU A 244 -11.04 -5.66 -7.77
CA GLU A 244 -11.40 -6.95 -7.19
C GLU A 244 -10.94 -8.08 -8.11
N LEU A 245 -10.35 -9.10 -7.52
CA LEU A 245 -9.90 -10.31 -8.21
C LEU A 245 -10.53 -11.52 -7.52
N TYR A 246 -11.01 -12.50 -8.30
CA TYR A 246 -11.59 -13.71 -7.72
C TYR A 246 -10.55 -14.51 -6.95
N CYS A 247 -10.98 -15.07 -5.81
CA CYS A 247 -10.13 -15.83 -4.90
C CYS A 247 -9.74 -17.20 -5.46
N ASN A 248 -10.61 -17.85 -6.18
CA ASN A 248 -10.29 -19.12 -6.84
C ASN A 248 -9.63 -18.84 -8.20
N LYS A 249 -8.63 -19.64 -8.56
CA LYS A 249 -7.97 -19.51 -9.87
C LYS A 249 -8.96 -19.70 -11.03
N MET A 250 -8.67 -19.08 -12.15
CA MET A 250 -9.45 -19.27 -13.38
C MET A 250 -9.42 -20.74 -13.83
N MET A 251 -10.53 -21.22 -14.35
CA MET A 251 -10.64 -22.54 -14.97
C MET A 251 -10.12 -22.54 -16.40
N GLY A 252 -9.98 -21.36 -17.01
CA GLY A 252 -9.48 -21.12 -18.36
C GLY A 252 -9.73 -19.66 -18.74
N GLN A 253 -9.25 -19.23 -19.90
CA GLN A 253 -9.48 -17.87 -20.40
C GLN A 253 -10.99 -17.58 -20.47
N GLY A 254 -11.43 -16.49 -19.85
CA GLY A 254 -12.83 -16.10 -19.76
C GLY A 254 -13.71 -16.99 -18.89
N SER A 255 -13.13 -17.95 -18.16
CA SER A 255 -13.85 -18.89 -17.31
C SER A 255 -13.45 -18.72 -15.85
N TYR A 256 -14.39 -18.28 -15.01
CA TYR A 256 -14.16 -17.85 -13.64
C TYR A 256 -14.82 -18.79 -12.64
N ASP A 257 -14.12 -19.09 -11.54
CA ASP A 257 -14.71 -19.70 -10.35
C ASP A 257 -15.01 -18.61 -9.31
N THR A 258 -16.30 -18.32 -9.14
CA THR A 258 -16.77 -17.24 -8.29
C THR A 258 -17.04 -17.67 -6.84
N ALA A 259 -16.92 -18.95 -6.52
CA ALA A 259 -17.33 -19.50 -5.21
C ALA A 259 -16.53 -18.95 -4.03
N GLY A 260 -15.25 -18.58 -4.24
CA GLY A 260 -14.40 -18.01 -3.22
C GLY A 260 -14.63 -16.52 -2.92
N GLY A 261 -15.50 -15.86 -3.69
CA GLY A 261 -15.64 -14.39 -3.64
C GLY A 261 -14.43 -13.68 -4.23
N THR A 262 -14.19 -12.45 -3.77
CA THR A 262 -13.11 -11.60 -4.30
C THR A 262 -12.20 -11.08 -3.19
N VAL A 263 -10.97 -10.74 -3.56
CA VAL A 263 -10.02 -9.94 -2.79
C VAL A 263 -9.81 -8.60 -3.49
N PHE A 264 -9.71 -7.53 -2.71
CA PHE A 264 -9.56 -6.17 -3.24
C PHE A 264 -8.12 -5.69 -3.18
N PHE A 265 -7.67 -5.05 -4.25
CA PHE A 265 -6.38 -4.36 -4.34
C PHE A 265 -6.60 -2.88 -4.63
N SER A 266 -6.19 -2.03 -3.69
CA SER A 266 -6.33 -0.58 -3.82
C SER A 266 -5.39 -0.01 -4.88
N PHE A 267 -5.88 0.95 -5.69
CA PHE A 267 -5.07 1.75 -6.60
C PHE A 267 -4.47 2.97 -5.89
N ALA A 268 -3.75 2.74 -4.80
CA ALA A 268 -3.09 3.82 -4.06
C ALA A 268 -1.88 4.42 -4.80
N GLY A 269 -1.49 3.86 -5.95
CA GLY A 269 -0.35 4.31 -6.74
C GLY A 269 0.97 3.68 -6.31
N GLN A 270 2.05 4.32 -6.72
CA GLN A 270 3.42 3.90 -6.42
C GLN A 270 4.35 5.10 -6.29
N ARG A 271 5.54 4.89 -5.72
CA ARG A 271 6.59 5.92 -5.61
C ARG A 271 7.85 5.41 -6.31
N PRO A 272 8.01 5.67 -7.63
CA PRO A 272 9.13 5.18 -8.40
C PRO A 272 10.44 5.91 -8.06
N TYR A 273 11.55 5.19 -8.10
CA TYR A 273 12.87 5.74 -7.77
C TYR A 273 13.31 6.88 -8.68
N GLN A 274 12.85 6.93 -9.93
CA GLN A 274 13.23 7.98 -10.90
C GLN A 274 12.91 9.39 -10.41
N ARG A 275 11.89 9.53 -9.59
CA ARG A 275 11.41 10.84 -9.09
C ARG A 275 11.26 10.89 -7.57
N GLY A 276 11.12 9.75 -6.90
CA GLY A 276 10.81 9.66 -5.46
C GLY A 276 9.47 10.31 -5.07
N LYS A 277 8.62 10.64 -6.03
CA LYS A 277 7.29 11.25 -5.84
C LYS A 277 6.20 10.25 -6.21
N PRO A 278 5.00 10.32 -5.61
CA PRO A 278 3.89 9.45 -5.97
C PRO A 278 3.53 9.59 -7.44
N THR A 279 3.11 8.50 -8.04
CA THR A 279 2.55 8.46 -9.39
C THR A 279 1.43 7.44 -9.47
N MET A 280 0.56 7.58 -10.46
CA MET A 280 -0.48 6.61 -10.79
C MET A 280 -1.47 6.30 -9.65
N CYS A 281 -1.67 7.25 -8.73
CA CYS A 281 -2.75 7.17 -7.76
C CYS A 281 -4.10 7.05 -8.49
N GLY A 282 -4.97 6.14 -8.03
CA GLY A 282 -6.24 5.82 -8.69
C GLY A 282 -6.11 4.92 -9.93
N ILE A 283 -4.90 4.48 -10.29
CA ILE A 283 -4.64 3.68 -11.49
C ILE A 283 -3.88 2.39 -11.18
N ASP A 284 -2.97 2.42 -10.20
CA ASP A 284 -1.98 1.38 -9.96
C ASP A 284 -2.01 0.89 -8.51
N GLY A 285 -2.07 -0.41 -8.32
CA GLY A 285 -2.01 -1.13 -7.05
C GLY A 285 -0.83 -2.09 -7.00
N THR A 286 0.36 -1.66 -7.43
CA THR A 286 1.57 -2.49 -7.39
C THR A 286 1.93 -2.86 -5.97
N CYS A 287 2.08 -4.16 -5.71
CA CYS A 287 2.41 -4.73 -4.40
C CYS A 287 3.75 -5.45 -4.42
N TRP A 288 4.51 -5.32 -3.34
CA TRP A 288 5.73 -6.09 -3.12
C TRP A 288 5.45 -7.57 -2.80
N LYS A 289 6.44 -8.41 -3.12
CA LYS A 289 6.59 -9.79 -2.65
C LYS A 289 7.82 -9.89 -1.74
N ALA A 290 7.95 -10.98 -1.01
CA ALA A 290 9.07 -11.19 -0.10
C ALA A 290 10.42 -11.32 -0.80
N VAL A 291 10.43 -11.70 -2.07
CA VAL A 291 11.63 -11.91 -2.89
C VAL A 291 12.18 -10.59 -3.40
N TYR A 292 13.51 -10.47 -3.42
CA TYR A 292 14.24 -9.26 -3.78
C TYR A 292 13.75 -8.63 -5.09
N ALA A 293 13.39 -7.36 -5.00
CA ALA A 293 12.96 -6.52 -6.11
C ALA A 293 11.82 -7.11 -6.97
N THR A 294 11.10 -8.13 -6.47
CA THR A 294 9.93 -8.69 -7.16
C THR A 294 8.64 -8.06 -6.66
N ASN A 295 7.73 -7.80 -7.57
CA ASN A 295 6.43 -7.22 -7.28
C ASN A 295 5.35 -7.80 -8.19
N THR A 296 4.10 -7.50 -7.84
CA THR A 296 2.94 -7.76 -8.68
C THR A 296 2.36 -6.44 -9.12
N VAL A 297 2.17 -6.23 -10.41
CA VAL A 297 1.49 -5.06 -10.96
C VAL A 297 0.02 -5.39 -11.15
N ILE A 298 -0.86 -4.58 -10.56
CA ILE A 298 -2.32 -4.62 -10.76
C ILE A 298 -2.72 -3.20 -11.16
N ARG A 299 -3.13 -3.01 -12.41
CA ARG A 299 -3.28 -1.68 -13.00
C ARG A 299 -4.46 -1.58 -13.95
N ARG A 300 -5.07 -0.39 -14.03
CA ARG A 300 -5.96 -0.01 -15.14
C ARG A 300 -5.19 0.31 -16.41
N PRO A 301 -5.79 0.08 -17.60
CA PRO A 301 -6.93 -0.78 -17.85
C PRO A 301 -6.51 -2.26 -17.85
N TYR A 302 -7.01 -3.03 -16.89
CA TYR A 302 -6.92 -4.50 -16.82
C TYR A 302 -5.57 -5.10 -17.20
N ILE A 303 -4.55 -4.76 -16.42
CA ILE A 303 -3.21 -5.35 -16.47
C ILE A 303 -2.96 -6.01 -15.13
N VAL A 304 -2.61 -7.28 -15.15
CA VAL A 304 -2.08 -8.02 -14.01
C VAL A 304 -0.78 -8.69 -14.44
N ALA A 305 0.31 -8.36 -13.76
CA ALA A 305 1.61 -8.97 -13.92
C ALA A 305 2.02 -9.60 -12.58
N PRO A 306 1.68 -10.87 -12.35
CA PRO A 306 1.96 -11.56 -11.08
C PRO A 306 3.44 -11.62 -10.75
N GLU A 307 4.28 -11.74 -11.78
CA GLU A 307 5.73 -11.87 -11.65
C GLU A 307 6.42 -10.76 -12.42
N ASN A 308 6.65 -9.66 -11.74
CA ASN A 308 7.35 -8.52 -12.29
C ASN A 308 8.57 -8.20 -11.42
N THR A 309 9.61 -7.67 -12.03
CA THR A 309 10.81 -7.21 -11.34
C THR A 309 11.02 -5.73 -11.58
N TYR A 310 11.45 -5.03 -10.53
CA TYR A 310 11.73 -3.62 -10.63
C TYR A 310 12.83 -3.21 -9.65
N SER A 311 13.18 -1.94 -9.63
CA SER A 311 14.20 -1.39 -8.75
C SER A 311 13.80 -1.49 -7.26
N ASN A 312 14.71 -1.95 -6.41
CA ASN A 312 14.53 -1.98 -4.96
C ASN A 312 14.44 -0.57 -4.32
N ALA A 313 14.88 0.46 -5.03
CA ALA A 313 14.75 1.85 -4.60
C ALA A 313 13.34 2.42 -4.83
N SER A 314 12.50 1.79 -5.65
CA SER A 314 11.08 2.14 -5.74
C SER A 314 10.35 1.73 -4.46
N ALA A 315 9.22 2.36 -4.19
CA ALA A 315 8.36 1.97 -3.08
C ALA A 315 6.94 1.66 -3.57
N TYR A 316 6.44 0.52 -3.11
CA TYR A 316 5.13 -0.04 -3.47
C TYR A 316 4.35 -0.40 -2.22
N LEU A 317 3.11 -0.81 -2.43
CA LEU A 317 2.23 -1.29 -1.38
C LEU A 317 2.72 -2.63 -0.80
N VAL A 318 2.27 -2.95 0.39
CA VAL A 318 2.41 -4.27 1.00
C VAL A 318 1.03 -4.81 1.31
N GLN A 319 0.68 -5.91 0.64
CA GLN A 319 -0.53 -6.69 0.88
C GLN A 319 -0.10 -8.02 1.49
N PRO A 320 -0.13 -8.16 2.83
CA PRO A 320 0.39 -9.34 3.50
C PRO A 320 -0.46 -10.59 3.30
N VAL A 321 0.15 -11.74 3.56
CA VAL A 321 -0.53 -13.02 3.73
C VAL A 321 -0.32 -13.54 5.14
N ARG A 322 -1.25 -14.36 5.64
CA ARG A 322 -1.18 -14.98 6.96
C ARG A 322 -0.06 -16.03 7.00
N GLU A 323 0.62 -16.12 8.16
CA GLU A 323 1.59 -17.17 8.48
C GLU A 323 0.96 -18.56 8.52
#